data_2e0856eaadd3fca6afa363ee362d7e0f
#
_entry.id   2e0856eaadd3fca6afa363ee362d7e0f
#
_cell.length_a   1.000
_cell.length_b   1.000
_cell.length_c   1.000
_cell.angle_alpha   90.00
_cell.angle_beta   90.00
_cell.angle_gamma   90.00
#
_symmetry.space_group_name_H-M   'P 1'
#
loop_
_entity.id
_entity.type
_entity.pdbx_description
1 polymer ?
#
loop_
_entity_poly.entity_id
_entity_poly.type
_entity_poly.pdbx_seq_one_letter_code
_entity_poly.pdbx_strand_id
1 'polypeptide(L)'
;SFGGNNTGLNASKMLGLNLNYDNGTTFSINGGLRWNHSDGDQQTKTSSENFVNTTGAFSNSLSQQYSRGNNWNFNARLEWKPDTMTNILFRPTFGYSTSDSRNVSSSASYNADPYLYVTDPLSVDAIKQLASDSLMVNTKYNNSLSYSDSKKVNATLQINRRLNNRGRSITLVAGGGYSSSNSKSLSASSVTLYQIKNALGTDSVYQTDRYNVTPTKNWNYSLKGTWSEPLAKSVFLQASYQYQYNYSKSDRTTYDFSDLSGISFQDIVPSYRGWDSYFSRFVTSSNPIENYEDESLSRYSEYKNYIQDIELMLRVIKPNYNFNIGVQLEPQKTHFIQDYQNVHSDTIRNVT
;
A
#
# COMPACT_ATOMS: atom_id res chain seq x y z
N SER A 1 -7.39 -2.96 -29.02
CA SER A 1 -6.45 -3.57 -28.06
C SER A 1 -6.63 -5.07 -28.09
N PHE A 2 -5.67 -5.76 -28.64
CA PHE A 2 -5.61 -7.23 -28.60
C PHE A 2 -5.13 -7.62 -27.21
N GLY A 3 -5.91 -8.46 -26.52
CA GLY A 3 -5.62 -8.89 -25.15
C GLY A 3 -4.26 -9.55 -25.04
N GLY A 4 -3.46 -9.13 -24.06
CA GLY A 4 -2.19 -9.76 -23.73
C GLY A 4 -2.43 -11.19 -23.22
N ASN A 5 -1.66 -12.14 -23.71
CA ASN A 5 -1.61 -13.47 -23.13
C ASN A 5 -0.85 -13.40 -21.80
N ASN A 6 -1.59 -13.49 -20.69
CA ASN A 6 -1.01 -13.65 -19.37
C ASN A 6 -0.77 -15.13 -19.11
N THR A 7 0.50 -15.53 -19.11
CA THR A 7 0.91 -16.85 -18.64
C THR A 7 1.64 -16.68 -17.32
N GLY A 8 1.15 -17.34 -16.28
CA GLY A 8 1.75 -17.21 -14.96
C GLY A 8 1.64 -18.51 -14.16
N LEU A 9 2.66 -18.77 -13.35
CA LEU A 9 2.68 -19.81 -12.35
C LEU A 9 2.44 -19.17 -10.98
N ASN A 10 1.48 -19.67 -10.24
CA ASN A 10 1.22 -19.26 -8.88
C ASN A 10 1.23 -20.48 -7.97
N ALA A 11 1.99 -20.39 -6.89
CA ALA A 11 1.99 -21.39 -5.82
C ALA A 11 1.55 -20.71 -4.53
N SER A 12 0.66 -21.35 -3.80
CA SER A 12 0.20 -20.84 -2.51
C SER A 12 0.20 -21.95 -1.46
N LYS A 13 0.54 -21.57 -0.23
CA LYS A 13 0.47 -22.44 0.95
C LYS A 13 -0.32 -21.70 2.01
N MET A 14 -1.14 -22.41 2.74
CA MET A 14 -1.95 -21.84 3.80
C MET A 14 -1.94 -22.77 5.03
N LEU A 15 -1.80 -22.18 6.19
CA LEU A 15 -2.02 -22.83 7.48
C LEU A 15 -3.02 -22.01 8.26
N GLY A 16 -4.03 -22.64 8.83
CA GLY A 16 -5.02 -21.99 9.66
C GLY A 16 -5.26 -22.78 10.94
N LEU A 17 -5.33 -22.05 12.05
CA LEU A 17 -5.72 -22.57 13.36
C LEU A 17 -6.92 -21.76 13.84
N ASN A 18 -7.98 -22.44 14.29
CA ASN A 18 -9.15 -21.79 14.86
C ASN A 18 -9.38 -22.31 16.28
N LEU A 19 -9.71 -21.38 17.17
CA LEU A 19 -10.09 -21.64 18.53
C LEU A 19 -11.54 -21.15 18.71
N ASN A 20 -12.38 -21.99 19.29
CA ASN A 20 -13.70 -21.62 19.74
C ASN A 20 -13.97 -22.27 21.10
N TYR A 21 -14.31 -21.44 22.06
CA TYR A 21 -14.72 -21.86 23.39
C TYR A 21 -15.89 -21.02 23.87
N ASP A 22 -16.93 -21.65 24.37
CA ASP A 22 -18.10 -21.01 24.94
C ASP A 22 -18.57 -21.82 26.15
N ASN A 23 -18.65 -21.18 27.32
CA ASN A 23 -19.18 -21.83 28.51
C ASN A 23 -20.71 -21.78 28.60
N GLY A 24 -21.37 -21.26 27.55
CA GLY A 24 -22.82 -21.19 27.44
C GLY A 24 -23.50 -20.11 28.29
N THR A 25 -22.79 -19.41 29.17
CA THR A 25 -23.37 -18.47 30.13
C THR A 25 -22.66 -17.10 30.16
N THR A 26 -21.40 -17.07 30.56
CA THR A 26 -20.71 -15.81 30.91
C THR A 26 -19.54 -15.47 30.05
N PHE A 27 -18.90 -16.45 29.40
CA PHE A 27 -17.66 -16.22 28.68
C PHE A 27 -17.60 -17.01 27.38
N SER A 28 -17.27 -16.33 26.32
CA SER A 28 -16.91 -16.97 25.04
C SER A 28 -15.65 -16.33 24.44
N ILE A 29 -14.87 -17.14 23.80
CA ILE A 29 -13.72 -16.73 22.99
C ILE A 29 -13.75 -17.48 21.67
N ASN A 30 -13.64 -16.75 20.58
CA ASN A 30 -13.35 -17.31 19.27
C ASN A 30 -12.22 -16.53 18.62
N GLY A 31 -11.44 -17.20 17.80
CA GLY A 31 -10.33 -16.56 17.13
C GLY A 31 -9.63 -17.52 16.19
N GLY A 32 -8.74 -16.95 15.40
CA GLY A 32 -7.97 -17.72 14.46
C GLY A 32 -6.62 -17.09 14.17
N LEU A 33 -5.67 -17.96 13.87
CA LEU A 33 -4.37 -17.62 13.31
C LEU A 33 -4.32 -18.19 11.88
N ARG A 34 -4.00 -17.37 10.91
CA ARG A 34 -3.82 -17.79 9.52
C ARG A 34 -2.47 -17.33 9.01
N TRP A 35 -1.77 -18.24 8.39
CA TRP A 35 -0.59 -17.96 7.59
C TRP A 35 -0.87 -18.29 6.14
N ASN A 36 -0.51 -17.37 5.25
CA ASN A 36 -0.54 -17.56 3.82
C ASN A 36 0.85 -17.26 3.25
N HIS A 37 1.31 -18.11 2.37
CA HIS A 37 2.50 -17.90 1.56
C HIS A 37 2.12 -17.99 0.09
N SER A 38 2.62 -17.06 -0.71
CA SER A 38 2.42 -17.05 -2.15
C SER A 38 3.72 -16.80 -2.89
N ASP A 39 3.94 -17.58 -3.93
CA ASP A 39 4.97 -17.35 -4.95
C ASP A 39 4.27 -17.15 -6.29
N GLY A 40 4.69 -16.16 -7.06
CA GLY A 40 4.16 -15.88 -8.39
C GLY A 40 5.29 -15.64 -9.38
N ASP A 41 5.15 -16.19 -10.58
CA ASP A 41 5.95 -15.89 -11.77
C ASP A 41 4.97 -15.64 -12.91
N GLN A 42 4.89 -14.39 -13.36
CA GLN A 42 3.97 -13.99 -14.40
C GLN A 42 4.74 -13.35 -15.55
N GLN A 43 4.48 -13.81 -16.76
CA GLN A 43 4.98 -13.20 -17.97
C GLN A 43 3.82 -12.62 -18.80
N THR A 44 4.01 -11.39 -19.27
CA THR A 44 3.04 -10.71 -20.13
C THR A 44 3.75 -10.21 -21.38
N LYS A 45 3.23 -10.58 -22.55
CA LYS A 45 3.66 -10.06 -23.85
C LYS A 45 2.49 -9.29 -24.47
N THR A 46 2.76 -8.07 -24.91
CA THR A 46 1.74 -7.20 -25.53
C THR A 46 2.27 -6.67 -26.85
N SER A 47 1.42 -6.66 -27.86
CA SER A 47 1.65 -6.02 -29.14
C SER A 47 0.46 -5.09 -29.41
N SER A 48 0.72 -3.85 -29.78
CA SER A 48 -0.33 -2.87 -30.04
C SER A 48 -0.02 -1.98 -31.21
N GLU A 49 -1.07 -1.54 -31.90
CA GLU A 49 -1.06 -0.55 -32.95
C GLU A 49 -1.97 0.63 -32.56
N ASN A 50 -1.47 1.83 -32.76
CA ASN A 50 -2.23 3.07 -32.55
C ASN A 50 -2.56 3.70 -33.90
N PHE A 51 -3.82 3.66 -34.27
CA PHE A 51 -4.30 4.17 -35.57
C PHE A 51 -4.36 5.70 -35.68
N VAL A 52 -4.11 6.42 -34.60
CA VAL A 52 -4.14 7.89 -34.56
C VAL A 52 -2.74 8.50 -34.77
N ASN A 53 -1.70 7.78 -34.38
CA ASN A 53 -0.31 8.25 -34.45
C ASN A 53 0.38 7.74 -35.70
N THR A 54 1.13 8.64 -36.38
CA THR A 54 2.01 8.26 -37.49
C THR A 54 3.42 7.88 -37.04
N THR A 55 3.88 8.43 -35.92
CA THR A 55 5.19 8.12 -35.33
C THR A 55 5.00 7.23 -34.12
N GLY A 56 5.69 6.08 -34.09
CA GLY A 56 5.57 5.14 -33.00
C GLY A 56 4.21 4.45 -32.91
N ALA A 57 3.55 4.26 -34.06
CA ALA A 57 2.21 3.67 -34.16
C ALA A 57 2.19 2.22 -33.65
N PHE A 58 3.30 1.51 -33.77
CA PHE A 58 3.44 0.11 -33.36
C PHE A 58 4.28 0.03 -32.11
N SER A 59 3.87 -0.83 -31.16
CA SER A 59 4.66 -1.08 -29.96
C SER A 59 4.56 -2.53 -29.52
N ASN A 60 5.68 -3.04 -29.01
CA ASN A 60 5.77 -4.35 -28.37
C ASN A 60 6.32 -4.19 -26.98
N SER A 61 5.81 -4.97 -26.04
CA SER A 61 6.35 -5.06 -24.70
C SER A 61 6.36 -6.49 -24.18
N LEU A 62 7.37 -6.79 -23.39
CA LEU A 62 7.52 -8.02 -22.65
C LEU A 62 7.80 -7.66 -21.19
N SER A 63 7.06 -8.21 -20.26
CA SER A 63 7.32 -8.05 -18.84
C SER A 63 7.28 -9.40 -18.13
N GLN A 64 8.16 -9.55 -17.14
CA GLN A 64 8.16 -10.69 -16.24
C GLN A 64 8.21 -10.20 -14.81
N GLN A 65 7.28 -10.67 -14.01
CA GLN A 65 7.13 -10.32 -12.60
C GLN A 65 7.25 -11.57 -11.74
N TYR A 66 8.23 -11.55 -10.84
CA TYR A 66 8.36 -12.49 -9.76
C TYR A 66 7.85 -11.85 -8.48
N SER A 67 7.06 -12.57 -7.72
CA SER A 67 6.56 -12.10 -6.43
C SER A 67 6.58 -13.20 -5.38
N ARG A 68 6.89 -12.83 -4.15
CA ARG A 68 6.84 -13.71 -2.98
C ARG A 68 6.24 -12.95 -1.83
N GLY A 69 5.24 -13.54 -1.19
CA GLY A 69 4.57 -12.93 -0.06
C GLY A 69 4.38 -13.91 1.10
N ASN A 70 4.48 -13.38 2.30
CA ASN A 70 4.07 -14.06 3.52
C ASN A 70 3.11 -13.15 4.27
N ASN A 71 2.02 -13.72 4.75
CA ASN A 71 1.01 -12.97 5.49
C ASN A 71 0.52 -13.78 6.69
N TRP A 72 0.71 -13.23 7.87
CA TRP A 72 0.21 -13.74 9.15
C TRP A 72 -0.92 -12.87 9.63
N ASN A 73 -2.07 -13.46 9.91
CA ASN A 73 -3.21 -12.77 10.47
C ASN A 73 -3.69 -13.53 11.71
N PHE A 74 -3.82 -12.78 12.77
CA PHE A 74 -4.46 -13.23 14.00
C PHE A 74 -5.65 -12.32 14.28
N ASN A 75 -6.78 -12.91 14.63
CA ASN A 75 -7.95 -12.22 15.13
C ASN A 75 -8.57 -13.02 16.26
N ALA A 76 -9.09 -12.30 17.25
CA ALA A 76 -9.86 -12.91 18.32
C ALA A 76 -11.04 -12.03 18.69
N ARG A 77 -12.08 -12.66 19.24
CA ARG A 77 -13.22 -12.02 19.84
C ARG A 77 -13.47 -12.69 21.18
N LEU A 78 -13.33 -11.91 22.23
CA LEU A 78 -13.65 -12.30 23.60
C LEU A 78 -14.91 -11.59 24.01
N GLU A 79 -15.87 -12.33 24.51
CA GLU A 79 -17.11 -11.81 25.07
C GLU A 79 -17.26 -12.29 26.50
N TRP A 80 -17.44 -11.33 27.42
CA TRP A 80 -17.60 -11.61 28.83
C TRP A 80 -18.85 -10.91 29.36
N LYS A 81 -19.73 -11.68 29.99
CA LYS A 81 -20.98 -11.23 30.61
C LYS A 81 -20.89 -11.52 32.11
N PRO A 82 -20.25 -10.62 32.90
CA PRO A 82 -20.10 -10.83 34.35
C PRO A 82 -21.44 -10.87 35.08
N ASP A 83 -22.45 -10.21 34.54
CA ASP A 83 -23.83 -10.21 35.03
C ASP A 83 -24.83 -10.07 33.86
N THR A 84 -26.13 -10.12 34.16
CA THR A 84 -27.21 -10.02 33.15
C THR A 84 -27.36 -8.64 32.51
N MET A 85 -26.69 -7.62 33.05
CA MET A 85 -26.78 -6.24 32.60
C MET A 85 -25.50 -5.76 31.89
N THR A 86 -24.40 -6.48 32.02
CA THR A 86 -23.09 -6.06 31.51
C THR A 86 -22.62 -7.03 30.43
N ASN A 87 -22.18 -6.48 29.31
CA ASN A 87 -21.51 -7.22 28.24
C ASN A 87 -20.22 -6.51 27.88
N ILE A 88 -19.09 -7.20 27.97
CA ILE A 88 -17.75 -6.71 27.64
C ILE A 88 -17.26 -7.49 26.43
N LEU A 89 -16.86 -6.76 25.41
CA LEU A 89 -16.39 -7.30 24.13
C LEU A 89 -14.99 -6.79 23.85
N PHE A 90 -14.04 -7.72 23.66
CA PHE A 90 -12.67 -7.37 23.27
C PHE A 90 -12.31 -8.04 21.96
N ARG A 91 -11.82 -7.26 20.99
CA ARG A 91 -11.49 -7.71 19.63
C ARG A 91 -10.08 -7.27 19.25
N PRO A 92 -9.05 -8.03 19.60
CA PRO A 92 -7.69 -7.80 19.12
C PRO A 92 -7.49 -8.39 17.73
N THR A 93 -6.69 -7.70 16.92
CA THR A 93 -6.20 -8.20 15.62
C THR A 93 -4.72 -7.91 15.50
N PHE A 94 -4.00 -8.83 14.89
CA PHE A 94 -2.59 -8.67 14.57
C PHE A 94 -2.35 -9.13 13.14
N GLY A 95 -1.58 -8.35 12.38
CA GLY A 95 -1.14 -8.69 11.04
C GLY A 95 0.36 -8.47 10.90
N TYR A 96 1.01 -9.40 10.23
CA TYR A 96 2.40 -9.26 9.79
C TYR A 96 2.51 -9.76 8.36
N SER A 97 3.05 -8.93 7.48
CA SER A 97 3.24 -9.32 6.08
C SER A 97 4.62 -8.91 5.59
N THR A 98 5.18 -9.75 4.73
CA THR A 98 6.37 -9.44 3.94
C THR A 98 6.08 -9.68 2.46
N SER A 99 6.63 -8.85 1.63
CA SER A 99 6.51 -8.98 0.17
C SER A 99 7.85 -8.66 -0.48
N ASP A 100 8.31 -9.58 -1.33
CA ASP A 100 9.42 -9.39 -2.24
C ASP A 100 8.90 -9.43 -3.67
N SER A 101 9.38 -8.56 -4.54
CA SER A 101 9.07 -8.66 -5.97
C SER A 101 10.24 -8.21 -6.85
N ARG A 102 10.29 -8.78 -8.04
CA ARG A 102 11.14 -8.33 -9.14
C ARG A 102 10.29 -8.17 -10.37
N ASN A 103 10.42 -7.04 -11.03
CA ASN A 103 9.80 -6.79 -12.32
C ASN A 103 10.89 -6.44 -13.34
N VAL A 104 10.94 -7.21 -14.42
CA VAL A 104 11.80 -6.95 -15.58
C VAL A 104 10.89 -6.69 -16.76
N SER A 105 11.05 -5.56 -17.43
CA SER A 105 10.27 -5.24 -18.62
C SER A 105 11.14 -4.63 -19.70
N SER A 106 10.82 -4.97 -20.93
CA SER A 106 11.36 -4.35 -22.13
C SER A 106 10.21 -3.94 -23.05
N SER A 107 10.33 -2.77 -23.67
CA SER A 107 9.38 -2.32 -24.67
C SER A 107 10.08 -1.56 -25.76
N ALA A 108 9.49 -1.57 -26.95
CA ALA A 108 9.97 -0.83 -28.09
C ALA A 108 8.81 -0.28 -28.90
N SER A 109 9.02 0.90 -29.52
CA SER A 109 8.06 1.54 -30.43
C SER A 109 8.67 1.70 -31.81
N TYR A 110 7.82 1.51 -32.82
CA TYR A 110 8.23 1.43 -34.22
C TYR A 110 7.32 2.30 -35.10
N ASN A 111 7.85 2.79 -36.23
CA ASN A 111 7.11 3.54 -37.23
C ASN A 111 6.33 2.65 -38.21
N ALA A 112 6.66 1.37 -38.28
CA ALA A 112 5.95 0.39 -39.11
C ALA A 112 5.78 -0.92 -38.32
N ASP A 113 4.92 -1.82 -38.80
CA ASP A 113 4.73 -3.12 -38.18
C ASP A 113 6.06 -3.91 -38.19
N PRO A 114 6.68 -4.15 -37.02
CA PRO A 114 7.98 -4.81 -36.96
C PRO A 114 7.95 -6.27 -37.42
N TYR A 115 6.79 -6.92 -37.34
CA TYR A 115 6.66 -8.33 -37.74
C TYR A 115 6.74 -8.54 -39.27
N LEU A 116 6.70 -7.47 -40.05
CA LEU A 116 6.98 -7.54 -41.49
C LEU A 116 8.47 -7.69 -41.78
N TYR A 117 9.35 -7.41 -40.81
CA TYR A 117 10.79 -7.36 -40.97
C TYR A 117 11.52 -8.42 -40.13
N VAL A 118 11.00 -8.71 -38.93
CA VAL A 118 11.62 -9.60 -37.94
C VAL A 118 10.59 -10.48 -37.26
N THR A 119 10.99 -11.62 -36.75
CA THR A 119 10.10 -12.56 -36.03
C THR A 119 9.96 -12.24 -34.56
N ASP A 120 10.99 -11.70 -33.92
CA ASP A 120 10.97 -11.30 -32.51
C ASP A 120 11.48 -9.85 -32.38
N PRO A 121 10.57 -8.85 -32.40
CA PRO A 121 10.93 -7.44 -32.43
C PRO A 121 11.68 -6.93 -31.21
N LEU A 122 11.65 -7.63 -30.09
CA LEU A 122 12.33 -7.24 -28.84
C LEU A 122 13.70 -7.90 -28.67
N SER A 123 14.12 -8.78 -29.59
CA SER A 123 15.46 -9.37 -29.54
C SER A 123 16.53 -8.33 -29.88
N VAL A 124 17.73 -8.49 -29.32
CA VAL A 124 18.84 -7.55 -29.50
C VAL A 124 19.20 -7.37 -30.99
N ASP A 125 19.20 -8.45 -31.75
CA ASP A 125 19.56 -8.43 -33.18
C ASP A 125 18.44 -7.76 -34.01
N ALA A 126 17.17 -8.03 -33.70
CA ALA A 126 16.05 -7.36 -34.33
C ALA A 126 16.04 -5.86 -34.07
N ILE A 127 16.30 -5.43 -32.83
CA ILE A 127 16.40 -3.99 -32.50
C ILE A 127 17.51 -3.32 -33.31
N LYS A 128 18.69 -3.96 -33.45
CA LYS A 128 19.78 -3.42 -34.28
C LYS A 128 19.40 -3.31 -35.75
N GLN A 129 18.75 -4.35 -36.31
CA GLN A 129 18.28 -4.35 -37.69
C GLN A 129 17.25 -3.23 -37.91
N LEU A 130 16.18 -3.18 -37.09
CA LEU A 130 15.12 -2.19 -37.22
C LEU A 130 15.61 -0.76 -36.99
N ALA A 131 16.67 -0.56 -36.16
CA ALA A 131 17.31 0.72 -35.99
C ALA A 131 18.10 1.13 -37.25
N SER A 132 18.83 0.20 -37.88
CA SER A 132 19.54 0.46 -39.13
C SER A 132 18.58 0.82 -40.29
N ASP A 133 17.39 0.22 -40.25
CA ASP A 133 16.32 0.47 -41.24
C ASP A 133 15.50 1.74 -40.92
N SER A 134 15.89 2.50 -39.88
CA SER A 134 15.22 3.73 -39.40
C SER A 134 13.76 3.51 -38.96
N LEU A 135 13.39 2.31 -38.58
CA LEU A 135 12.03 1.96 -38.16
C LEU A 135 11.81 2.12 -36.65
N MET A 136 12.90 2.19 -35.87
CA MET A 136 12.85 2.32 -34.41
C MET A 136 12.53 3.76 -33.99
N VAL A 137 11.67 3.92 -33.00
CA VAL A 137 11.41 5.20 -32.32
C VAL A 137 12.14 5.23 -30.99
N ASN A 138 11.84 4.28 -30.13
CA ASN A 138 12.50 4.14 -28.84
C ASN A 138 12.54 2.70 -28.35
N THR A 139 13.44 2.44 -27.43
CA THR A 139 13.38 1.25 -26.56
C THR A 139 13.40 1.69 -25.11
N LYS A 140 12.70 0.96 -24.26
CA LYS A 140 12.74 1.12 -22.83
C LYS A 140 13.02 -0.23 -22.17
N TYR A 141 14.02 -0.26 -21.32
CA TYR A 141 14.32 -1.38 -20.44
C TYR A 141 14.13 -0.93 -18.99
N ASN A 142 13.48 -1.76 -18.19
CA ASN A 142 13.26 -1.49 -16.77
C ASN A 142 13.46 -2.77 -15.96
N ASN A 143 14.23 -2.67 -14.88
CA ASN A 143 14.45 -3.72 -13.92
C ASN A 143 14.25 -3.12 -12.51
N SER A 144 13.32 -3.67 -11.75
CA SER A 144 13.01 -3.18 -10.42
C SER A 144 12.90 -4.33 -9.42
N LEU A 145 13.43 -4.07 -8.23
CA LEU A 145 13.31 -4.91 -7.06
C LEU A 145 12.54 -4.14 -5.99
N SER A 146 11.63 -4.78 -5.30
CA SER A 146 10.97 -4.17 -4.15
C SER A 146 10.83 -5.17 -3.01
N TYR A 147 10.95 -4.64 -1.82
CA TYR A 147 10.70 -5.35 -0.57
C TYR A 147 9.86 -4.48 0.34
N SER A 148 8.90 -5.07 1.00
CA SER A 148 8.18 -4.41 2.09
C SER A 148 7.90 -5.38 3.22
N ASP A 149 8.00 -4.88 4.43
CA ASP A 149 7.46 -5.52 5.62
C ASP A 149 6.42 -4.59 6.27
N SER A 150 5.38 -5.18 6.81
CA SER A 150 4.30 -4.45 7.46
C SER A 150 3.85 -5.17 8.71
N LYS A 151 3.69 -4.41 9.78
CA LYS A 151 3.17 -4.86 11.08
C LYS A 151 1.94 -4.04 11.40
N LYS A 152 0.87 -4.69 11.83
CA LYS A 152 -0.39 -4.04 12.19
C LYS A 152 -0.97 -4.67 13.43
N VAL A 153 -1.30 -3.85 14.41
CA VAL A 153 -1.99 -4.25 15.64
C VAL A 153 -3.19 -3.33 15.82
N ASN A 154 -4.37 -3.91 16.02
CA ASN A 154 -5.56 -3.13 16.43
C ASN A 154 -6.25 -3.86 17.56
N ALA A 155 -6.87 -3.10 18.43
CA ALA A 155 -7.72 -3.63 19.48
C ALA A 155 -8.93 -2.72 19.67
N THR A 156 -10.08 -3.32 19.93
CA THR A 156 -11.32 -2.61 20.30
C THR A 156 -11.89 -3.25 21.54
N LEU A 157 -12.12 -2.44 22.56
CA LEU A 157 -12.82 -2.81 23.78
C LEU A 157 -14.17 -2.10 23.79
N GLN A 158 -15.24 -2.86 23.92
CA GLN A 158 -16.60 -2.35 24.04
C GLN A 158 -17.23 -2.84 25.34
N ILE A 159 -17.77 -1.93 26.11
CA ILE A 159 -18.47 -2.20 27.37
C ILE A 159 -19.90 -1.69 27.20
N ASN A 160 -20.87 -2.59 27.25
CA ASN A 160 -22.30 -2.27 27.24
C ASN A 160 -22.85 -2.55 28.63
N ARG A 161 -23.46 -1.57 29.25
CA ARG A 161 -24.12 -1.74 30.54
C ARG A 161 -25.54 -1.21 30.49
N ARG A 162 -26.47 -2.09 30.84
CA ARG A 162 -27.85 -1.72 31.10
C ARG A 162 -27.94 -1.19 32.53
N LEU A 163 -28.49 0.02 32.71
CA LEU A 163 -28.56 0.67 34.01
C LEU A 163 -29.89 0.43 34.73
N ASN A 164 -30.94 0.05 34.00
CA ASN A 164 -32.22 -0.33 34.56
C ASN A 164 -33.00 -1.26 33.63
N ASN A 165 -34.11 -1.80 34.12
CA ASN A 165 -34.97 -2.70 33.35
C ASN A 165 -35.85 -1.98 32.32
N ARG A 166 -35.86 -0.65 32.29
CA ARG A 166 -36.62 0.16 31.30
C ARG A 166 -35.88 0.39 30.01
N GLY A 167 -34.59 0.01 29.93
CA GLY A 167 -33.78 0.12 28.71
C GLY A 167 -32.77 1.25 28.72
N ARG A 168 -32.60 1.98 29.85
CA ARG A 168 -31.49 2.93 29.98
C ARG A 168 -30.16 2.19 29.92
N SER A 169 -29.25 2.65 29.08
CA SER A 169 -27.96 1.97 28.89
C SER A 169 -26.85 2.95 28.58
N ILE A 170 -25.64 2.52 28.90
CA ILE A 170 -24.40 3.19 28.51
C ILE A 170 -23.54 2.20 27.71
N THR A 171 -22.95 2.70 26.63
CA THR A 171 -21.96 1.97 25.85
C THR A 171 -20.68 2.77 25.80
N LEU A 172 -19.57 2.16 26.18
CA LEU A 172 -18.23 2.70 26.03
C LEU A 172 -17.47 1.87 25.00
N VAL A 173 -16.88 2.53 24.01
CA VAL A 173 -16.04 1.89 23.02
C VAL A 173 -14.69 2.58 23.01
N ALA A 174 -13.63 1.83 23.35
CA ALA A 174 -12.26 2.28 23.21
C ALA A 174 -11.59 1.48 22.08
N GLY A 175 -10.99 2.16 21.15
CA GLY A 175 -10.27 1.56 20.04
C GLY A 175 -8.87 2.13 19.92
N GLY A 176 -7.94 1.31 19.44
CA GLY A 176 -6.59 1.76 19.13
C GLY A 176 -5.95 0.87 18.09
N GLY A 177 -5.05 1.47 17.30
CA GLY A 177 -4.30 0.78 16.28
C GLY A 177 -2.91 1.35 16.12
N TYR A 178 -2.00 0.49 15.78
CA TYR A 178 -0.63 0.83 15.37
C TYR A 178 -0.29 0.04 14.12
N SER A 179 0.28 0.71 13.14
CA SER A 179 0.90 0.05 12.00
C SER A 179 2.24 0.68 11.66
N SER A 180 3.19 -0.15 11.30
CA SER A 180 4.45 0.30 10.74
C SER A 180 4.78 -0.54 9.51
N SER A 181 5.30 0.09 8.49
CA SER A 181 5.86 -0.62 7.34
C SER A 181 7.17 0.01 6.92
N ASN A 182 8.05 -0.80 6.39
CA ASN A 182 9.26 -0.36 5.75
C ASN A 182 9.25 -0.88 4.31
N SER A 183 9.17 0.04 3.36
CA SER A 183 9.19 -0.28 1.94
C SER A 183 10.53 0.15 1.36
N LYS A 184 11.16 -0.73 0.60
CA LYS A 184 12.42 -0.49 -0.08
C LYS A 184 12.25 -0.85 -1.55
N SER A 185 12.72 0.00 -2.44
CA SER A 185 12.69 -0.26 -3.88
C SER A 185 13.99 0.15 -4.55
N LEU A 186 14.50 -0.72 -5.39
CA LEU A 186 15.67 -0.50 -6.22
C LEU A 186 15.24 -0.61 -7.67
N SER A 187 15.46 0.43 -8.48
CA SER A 187 15.00 0.45 -9.88
C SER A 187 16.08 0.97 -10.81
N ALA A 188 16.30 0.27 -11.91
CA ALA A 188 17.09 0.71 -13.05
C ALA A 188 16.21 0.83 -14.29
N SER A 189 16.25 1.96 -14.95
CA SER A 189 15.52 2.22 -16.20
C SER A 189 16.45 2.83 -17.22
N SER A 190 16.41 2.31 -18.44
CA SER A 190 17.15 2.85 -19.58
C SER A 190 16.20 3.08 -20.76
N VAL A 191 16.24 4.27 -21.33
CA VAL A 191 15.47 4.64 -22.51
C VAL A 191 16.44 5.06 -23.60
N THR A 192 16.37 4.44 -24.77
CA THR A 192 17.13 4.83 -25.96
C THR A 192 16.18 5.46 -26.98
N LEU A 193 16.50 6.65 -27.45
CA LEU A 193 15.76 7.37 -28.47
C LEU A 193 16.55 7.30 -29.79
N TYR A 194 16.04 6.60 -30.80
CA TYR A 194 16.73 6.39 -32.07
C TYR A 194 16.57 7.56 -33.05
N GLN A 195 15.53 8.37 -32.86
CA GLN A 195 15.25 9.52 -33.72
C GLN A 195 15.87 10.82 -33.20
N ILE A 196 16.41 10.80 -31.97
CA ILE A 196 17.05 11.96 -31.34
C ILE A 196 18.52 11.60 -31.13
N LYS A 197 19.41 12.37 -31.77
CA LYS A 197 20.84 12.17 -31.62
C LYS A 197 21.42 13.08 -30.53
N ASN A 198 22.40 12.60 -29.80
CA ASN A 198 23.16 13.38 -28.85
C ASN A 198 24.21 14.26 -29.56
N ALA A 199 24.96 15.06 -28.80
CA ALA A 199 26.02 15.93 -29.33
C ALA A 199 27.13 15.20 -30.10
N LEU A 200 27.29 13.90 -29.89
CA LEU A 200 28.26 13.04 -30.60
C LEU A 200 27.68 12.37 -31.86
N GLY A 201 26.41 12.63 -32.19
CA GLY A 201 25.73 12.04 -33.35
C GLY A 201 25.26 10.60 -33.12
N THR A 202 25.35 10.06 -31.91
CA THR A 202 24.84 8.74 -31.51
C THR A 202 23.43 8.87 -30.93
N ASP A 203 22.74 7.74 -30.78
CA ASP A 203 21.39 7.71 -30.18
C ASP A 203 21.42 8.28 -28.75
N SER A 204 20.37 9.04 -28.40
CA SER A 204 20.25 9.58 -27.05
C SER A 204 19.80 8.50 -26.08
N VAL A 205 20.56 8.28 -25.01
CA VAL A 205 20.28 7.31 -23.95
C VAL A 205 20.06 8.05 -22.64
N TYR A 206 18.95 7.75 -21.97
CA TYR A 206 18.63 8.25 -20.63
C TYR A 206 18.60 7.06 -19.68
N GLN A 207 19.38 7.14 -18.60
CA GLN A 207 19.45 6.12 -17.57
C GLN A 207 19.02 6.72 -16.23
N THR A 208 18.28 5.96 -15.46
CA THR A 208 17.86 6.30 -14.11
C THR A 208 18.00 5.08 -13.22
N ASP A 209 18.82 5.20 -12.18
CA ASP A 209 19.04 4.15 -11.18
C ASP A 209 18.79 4.74 -9.79
N ARG A 210 17.76 4.23 -9.10
CA ARG A 210 17.31 4.80 -7.82
C ARG A 210 17.02 3.74 -6.79
N TYR A 211 17.38 4.06 -5.56
CA TYR A 211 17.01 3.31 -4.38
C TYR A 211 16.17 4.19 -3.46
N ASN A 212 14.99 3.71 -3.09
CA ASN A 212 14.08 4.40 -2.18
C ASN A 212 13.89 3.57 -0.93
N VAL A 213 13.94 4.22 0.22
CA VAL A 213 13.58 3.65 1.52
C VAL A 213 12.45 4.50 2.09
N THR A 214 11.33 3.86 2.41
CA THR A 214 10.13 4.56 2.86
C THR A 214 9.58 3.89 4.14
N PRO A 215 10.12 4.23 5.32
CA PRO A 215 9.50 3.85 6.57
C PRO A 215 8.21 4.65 6.78
N THR A 216 7.15 3.95 7.18
CA THR A 216 5.88 4.57 7.55
C THR A 216 5.47 4.12 8.94
N LYS A 217 4.86 5.02 9.71
CA LYS A 217 4.30 4.75 11.04
C LYS A 217 2.94 5.41 11.13
N ASN A 218 1.94 4.64 11.54
CA ASN A 218 0.61 5.16 11.77
C ASN A 218 0.13 4.65 13.12
N TRP A 219 -0.54 5.50 13.85
CA TRP A 219 -1.30 5.08 15.01
C TRP A 219 -2.61 5.88 15.12
N ASN A 220 -3.57 5.27 15.71
CA ASN A 220 -4.83 5.91 16.03
C ASN A 220 -5.35 5.42 17.37
N TYR A 221 -6.15 6.24 18.00
CA TYR A 221 -6.97 5.84 19.12
C TYR A 221 -8.29 6.59 19.11
N SER A 222 -9.31 5.97 19.65
CA SER A 222 -10.64 6.56 19.76
C SER A 222 -11.31 6.13 21.06
N LEU A 223 -12.10 7.02 21.61
CA LEU A 223 -12.96 6.74 22.74
C LEU A 223 -14.36 7.29 22.43
N LYS A 224 -15.36 6.41 22.44
CA LYS A 224 -16.76 6.76 22.24
C LYS A 224 -17.60 6.38 23.45
N GLY A 225 -18.33 7.33 23.97
CA GLY A 225 -19.37 7.10 24.98
C GLY A 225 -20.75 7.33 24.36
N THR A 226 -21.67 6.43 24.59
CA THR A 226 -23.06 6.54 24.13
C THR A 226 -24.00 6.31 25.30
N TRP A 227 -24.90 7.24 25.52
CA TRP A 227 -25.97 7.17 26.48
C TRP A 227 -27.28 6.94 25.75
N SER A 228 -28.09 5.99 26.18
CA SER A 228 -29.43 5.72 25.64
C SER A 228 -30.46 5.82 26.75
N GLU A 229 -31.42 6.74 26.60
CA GLU A 229 -32.51 6.98 27.54
C GLU A 229 -33.85 6.60 26.89
N PRO A 230 -34.60 5.65 27.47
CA PRO A 230 -35.96 5.39 27.02
C PRO A 230 -36.92 6.50 27.47
N LEU A 231 -37.48 7.24 26.52
CA LEU A 231 -38.48 8.28 26.77
C LEU A 231 -39.90 7.71 26.86
N ALA A 232 -40.17 6.67 26.07
CA ALA A 232 -41.44 5.92 26.02
C ALA A 232 -41.20 4.47 25.57
N LYS A 233 -42.25 3.64 25.54
CA LYS A 233 -42.18 2.20 25.26
C LYS A 233 -41.45 1.84 23.94
N SER A 234 -41.35 2.77 22.99
CA SER A 234 -40.69 2.53 21.69
C SER A 234 -39.89 3.71 21.22
N VAL A 235 -39.56 4.68 22.13
CA VAL A 235 -38.88 5.93 21.83
C VAL A 235 -37.65 6.06 22.71
N PHE A 236 -36.50 6.23 22.10
CA PHE A 236 -35.21 6.36 22.78
C PHE A 236 -34.55 7.64 22.38
N LEU A 237 -34.01 8.37 23.34
CA LEU A 237 -33.04 9.45 23.11
C LEU A 237 -31.64 8.89 23.27
N GLN A 238 -30.81 9.10 22.27
CA GLN A 238 -29.44 8.64 22.26
C GLN A 238 -28.50 9.85 22.13
N ALA A 239 -27.56 9.97 23.04
CA ALA A 239 -26.51 10.98 22.98
C ALA A 239 -25.15 10.26 22.92
N SER A 240 -24.29 10.64 22.01
CA SER A 240 -22.95 10.10 21.92
C SER A 240 -21.90 11.18 21.75
N TYR A 241 -20.76 10.93 22.31
CA TYR A 241 -19.54 11.70 22.11
C TYR A 241 -18.39 10.76 21.79
N GLN A 242 -17.66 11.09 20.73
CA GLN A 242 -16.45 10.37 20.33
C GLN A 242 -15.30 11.37 20.18
N TYR A 243 -14.15 10.98 20.70
CA TYR A 243 -12.88 11.61 20.39
C TYR A 243 -11.99 10.62 19.65
N GLN A 244 -11.38 11.06 18.56
CA GLN A 244 -10.48 10.27 17.75
C GLN A 244 -9.23 11.06 17.41
N TYR A 245 -8.09 10.40 17.51
CA TYR A 245 -6.80 10.90 17.07
C TYR A 245 -6.19 9.96 16.05
N ASN A 246 -5.72 10.53 14.94
CA ASN A 246 -5.00 9.79 13.91
C ASN A 246 -3.64 10.46 13.69
N TYR A 247 -2.60 9.64 13.65
CA TYR A 247 -1.23 10.03 13.34
C TYR A 247 -0.72 9.19 12.18
N SER A 248 -0.10 9.85 11.20
CA SER A 248 0.60 9.20 10.09
C SER A 248 1.91 9.91 9.83
N LYS A 249 2.99 9.14 9.69
CA LYS A 249 4.32 9.62 9.31
C LYS A 249 4.85 8.76 8.18
N SER A 250 5.37 9.41 7.15
CA SER A 250 6.11 8.78 6.05
C SER A 250 7.39 9.56 5.78
N ASP A 251 8.50 8.86 5.66
CA ASP A 251 9.83 9.45 5.53
C ASP A 251 10.58 8.73 4.41
N ARG A 252 10.38 9.18 3.18
CA ARG A 252 11.02 8.57 2.01
C ARG A 252 12.38 9.22 1.76
N THR A 253 13.43 8.43 1.84
CA THR A 253 14.78 8.78 1.39
C THR A 253 15.03 8.16 0.02
N THR A 254 15.51 8.95 -0.93
CA THR A 254 15.86 8.52 -2.28
C THR A 254 17.36 8.68 -2.47
N TYR A 255 18.01 7.62 -2.94
CA TYR A 255 19.41 7.59 -3.36
C TYR A 255 19.46 7.47 -4.88
N ASP A 256 20.21 8.32 -5.54
CA ASP A 256 20.35 8.33 -7.00
C ASP A 256 21.73 7.82 -7.42
N PHE A 257 21.73 6.75 -8.21
CA PHE A 257 22.92 6.08 -8.75
C PHE A 257 23.04 6.25 -10.26
N SER A 258 22.25 7.14 -10.87
CA SER A 258 22.13 7.29 -12.34
C SER A 258 23.47 7.68 -13.00
N ASP A 259 24.37 8.33 -12.25
CA ASP A 259 25.69 8.73 -12.75
C ASP A 259 26.74 7.60 -12.68
N LEU A 260 26.42 6.48 -12.04
CA LEU A 260 27.33 5.34 -11.94
C LEU A 260 27.20 4.47 -13.20
N SER A 261 28.16 4.57 -14.09
CA SER A 261 28.19 3.78 -15.31
C SER A 261 28.43 2.27 -15.04
N GLY A 262 27.79 1.42 -15.83
CA GLY A 262 27.99 -0.03 -15.79
C GLY A 262 27.42 -0.76 -14.59
N ILE A 263 26.62 -0.10 -13.76
CA ILE A 263 25.94 -0.73 -12.64
C ILE A 263 24.63 -1.35 -13.13
N SER A 264 24.49 -2.67 -12.87
CA SER A 264 23.29 -3.45 -13.17
C SER A 264 23.01 -4.38 -12.00
N PHE A 265 21.74 -4.59 -11.71
CA PHE A 265 21.31 -5.56 -10.70
C PHE A 265 20.63 -6.80 -11.31
N GLN A 266 20.98 -7.13 -12.57
CA GLN A 266 20.43 -8.33 -13.24
C GLN A 266 20.73 -9.63 -12.51
N ASP A 267 21.92 -9.72 -11.91
CA ASP A 267 22.40 -10.91 -11.20
C ASP A 267 22.00 -10.94 -9.72
N ILE A 268 21.24 -9.96 -9.25
CA ILE A 268 20.79 -9.91 -7.86
C ILE A 268 19.60 -10.83 -7.70
N VAL A 269 19.66 -11.68 -6.65
CA VAL A 269 18.54 -12.51 -6.24
C VAL A 269 17.31 -11.61 -6.00
N PRO A 270 16.11 -11.95 -6.53
CA PRO A 270 14.90 -11.15 -6.37
C PRO A 270 14.32 -11.25 -4.94
N SER A 271 15.17 -11.06 -3.95
CA SER A 271 14.80 -10.98 -2.54
C SER A 271 15.64 -9.89 -1.85
N TYR A 272 15.11 -9.29 -0.82
CA TYR A 272 15.77 -8.23 -0.07
C TYR A 272 17.18 -8.62 0.42
N ARG A 273 17.40 -9.88 0.79
CA ARG A 273 18.71 -10.37 1.25
C ARG A 273 19.80 -10.30 0.19
N GLY A 274 19.45 -10.28 -1.09
CA GLY A 274 20.41 -10.18 -2.20
C GLY A 274 20.89 -8.76 -2.49
N TRP A 275 20.31 -7.74 -1.88
CA TRP A 275 20.60 -6.33 -2.21
C TRP A 275 21.93 -5.84 -1.64
N ASP A 276 22.40 -6.42 -0.55
CA ASP A 276 23.71 -6.07 0.05
C ASP A 276 24.86 -6.29 -0.94
N SER A 277 24.78 -7.35 -1.76
CA SER A 277 25.77 -7.64 -2.81
C SER A 277 25.80 -6.58 -3.92
N TYR A 278 24.68 -5.93 -4.20
CA TYR A 278 24.61 -4.82 -5.12
C TYR A 278 25.28 -3.58 -4.53
N PHE A 279 24.93 -3.21 -3.30
CA PHE A 279 25.50 -2.03 -2.66
C PHE A 279 26.99 -2.16 -2.41
N SER A 280 27.52 -3.35 -2.08
CA SER A 280 28.94 -3.58 -1.86
C SER A 280 29.83 -3.30 -3.08
N ARG A 281 29.25 -3.14 -4.27
CA ARG A 281 29.99 -2.80 -5.49
C ARG A 281 30.52 -1.37 -5.50
N PHE A 282 29.86 -0.45 -4.78
CA PHE A 282 30.21 0.97 -4.79
C PHE A 282 30.07 1.65 -3.42
N VAL A 283 29.37 1.05 -2.46
CA VAL A 283 29.27 1.54 -1.08
C VAL A 283 30.43 0.95 -0.27
N THR A 284 31.24 1.83 0.32
CA THR A 284 32.39 1.48 1.16
C THR A 284 32.43 2.34 2.40
N SER A 285 33.32 2.06 3.34
CA SER A 285 33.50 2.90 4.54
C SER A 285 33.93 4.34 4.21
N SER A 286 34.63 4.54 3.11
CA SER A 286 35.05 5.86 2.62
C SER A 286 34.02 6.50 1.68
N ASN A 287 33.07 5.76 1.19
CA ASN A 287 31.99 6.23 0.32
C ASN A 287 30.66 5.61 0.75
N PRO A 288 30.09 6.09 1.87
CA PRO A 288 28.83 5.57 2.39
C PRO A 288 27.66 5.90 1.48
N ILE A 289 26.55 5.17 1.65
CA ILE A 289 25.37 5.30 0.79
C ILE A 289 24.72 6.70 0.85
N GLU A 290 24.89 7.38 1.97
CA GLU A 290 24.40 8.75 2.21
C GLU A 290 24.95 9.76 1.22
N ASN A 291 26.12 9.49 0.61
CA ASN A 291 26.70 10.34 -0.43
C ASN A 291 25.87 10.37 -1.73
N TYR A 292 24.97 9.43 -1.90
CA TYR A 292 24.07 9.34 -3.06
C TYR A 292 22.65 9.82 -2.74
N GLU A 293 22.42 10.35 -1.54
CA GLU A 293 21.10 10.86 -1.18
C GLU A 293 20.73 12.08 -2.02
N ASP A 294 19.54 12.04 -2.59
CA ASP A 294 18.94 13.14 -3.34
C ASP A 294 17.79 13.74 -2.53
N GLU A 295 18.07 14.85 -1.88
CA GLU A 295 17.07 15.58 -1.07
C GLU A 295 15.90 16.07 -1.92
N SER A 296 16.12 16.40 -3.19
CA SER A 296 15.07 16.89 -4.09
C SER A 296 14.01 15.81 -4.43
N LEU A 297 14.43 14.55 -4.38
CA LEU A 297 13.59 13.38 -4.61
C LEU A 297 13.08 12.76 -3.31
N SER A 298 13.69 13.10 -2.18
CA SER A 298 13.26 12.65 -0.84
C SER A 298 12.01 13.40 -0.39
N ARG A 299 11.22 12.75 0.46
CA ARG A 299 9.95 13.33 0.92
C ARG A 299 9.65 12.92 2.35
N TYR A 300 9.47 13.91 3.20
CA TYR A 300 8.93 13.74 4.53
C TYR A 300 7.48 14.21 4.60
N SER A 301 6.63 13.48 5.30
CA SER A 301 5.27 13.91 5.60
C SER A 301 4.83 13.44 6.97
N GLU A 302 4.19 14.32 7.73
CA GLU A 302 3.60 14.05 9.02
C GLU A 302 2.18 14.61 9.05
N TYR A 303 1.24 13.80 9.48
CA TYR A 303 -0.17 14.13 9.55
C TYR A 303 -0.72 13.81 10.93
N LYS A 304 -1.36 14.78 11.56
CA LYS A 304 -2.08 14.66 12.83
C LYS A 304 -3.50 15.13 12.63
N ASN A 305 -4.47 14.30 12.98
CA ASN A 305 -5.88 14.66 12.87
C ASN A 305 -6.60 14.38 14.18
N TYR A 306 -7.27 15.41 14.68
CA TYR A 306 -8.08 15.39 15.89
C TYR A 306 -9.54 15.56 15.47
N ILE A 307 -10.36 14.57 15.76
CA ILE A 307 -11.78 14.55 15.40
C ILE A 307 -12.59 14.42 16.67
N GLN A 308 -13.60 15.25 16.80
CA GLN A 308 -14.63 15.10 17.80
C GLN A 308 -15.95 14.89 17.08
N ASP A 309 -16.76 13.96 17.57
CA ASP A 309 -18.08 13.67 17.02
C ASP A 309 -19.09 13.73 18.16
N ILE A 310 -20.03 14.63 18.03
CA ILE A 310 -21.11 14.86 19.00
C ILE A 310 -22.41 14.58 18.29
N GLU A 311 -23.15 13.57 18.74
CA GLU A 311 -24.39 13.14 18.12
C GLU A 311 -25.53 13.12 19.14
N LEU A 312 -26.66 13.66 18.75
CA LEU A 312 -27.92 13.55 19.48
C LEU A 312 -28.98 12.97 18.52
N MET A 313 -29.55 11.85 18.87
CA MET A 313 -30.49 11.11 18.02
C MET A 313 -31.74 10.72 18.79
N LEU A 314 -32.89 10.95 18.20
CA LEU A 314 -34.18 10.36 18.62
C LEU A 314 -34.47 9.15 17.76
N ARG A 315 -34.71 8.02 18.39
CA ARG A 315 -34.95 6.74 17.74
C ARG A 315 -36.31 6.18 18.14
N VAL A 316 -37.13 5.87 17.15
CA VAL A 316 -38.44 5.22 17.33
C VAL A 316 -38.38 3.83 16.74
N ILE A 317 -38.66 2.79 17.57
CA ILE A 317 -38.62 1.39 17.15
C ILE A 317 -40.01 0.79 17.33
N LYS A 318 -40.68 0.49 16.24
CA LYS A 318 -41.98 -0.19 16.20
C LYS A 318 -41.84 -1.50 15.44
N PRO A 319 -42.75 -2.48 15.65
CA PRO A 319 -42.70 -3.76 14.92
C PRO A 319 -42.66 -3.62 13.39
N ASN A 320 -43.32 -2.59 12.87
CA ASN A 320 -43.51 -2.41 11.42
C ASN A 320 -42.66 -1.28 10.83
N TYR A 321 -41.97 -0.46 11.62
CA TYR A 321 -41.11 0.62 11.15
C TYR A 321 -40.10 1.09 12.22
N ASN A 322 -38.93 1.54 11.72
CA ASN A 322 -37.96 2.24 12.50
C ASN A 322 -37.76 3.65 11.93
N PHE A 323 -37.69 4.62 12.80
CA PHE A 323 -37.45 6.01 12.43
C PHE A 323 -36.34 6.59 13.32
N ASN A 324 -35.36 7.23 12.71
CA ASN A 324 -34.27 7.92 13.38
C ASN A 324 -34.19 9.36 12.87
N ILE A 325 -34.10 10.32 13.79
CA ILE A 325 -33.79 11.71 13.49
C ILE A 325 -32.72 12.18 14.45
N GLY A 326 -31.70 12.87 13.95
CA GLY A 326 -30.60 13.32 14.79
C GLY A 326 -29.85 14.51 14.22
N VAL A 327 -29.03 15.08 15.07
CA VAL A 327 -28.08 16.16 14.74
C VAL A 327 -26.70 15.66 15.11
N GLN A 328 -25.75 15.88 14.22
CA GLN A 328 -24.34 15.52 14.40
C GLN A 328 -23.47 16.75 14.14
N LEU A 329 -22.49 16.97 15.00
CA LEU A 329 -21.43 17.96 14.86
C LEU A 329 -20.09 17.22 14.89
N GLU A 330 -19.24 17.51 13.92
CA GLU A 330 -17.94 16.84 13.76
C GLU A 330 -16.81 17.86 13.59
N PRO A 331 -16.43 18.61 14.64
CA PRO A 331 -15.28 19.49 14.57
C PRO A 331 -13.98 18.71 14.40
N GLN A 332 -13.14 19.15 13.46
CA GLN A 332 -11.86 18.54 13.14
C GLN A 332 -10.75 19.58 13.15
N LYS A 333 -9.59 19.17 13.65
CA LYS A 333 -8.33 19.90 13.52
C LYS A 333 -7.30 19.00 12.87
N THR A 334 -6.78 19.45 11.74
CA THR A 334 -5.72 18.74 11.01
C THR A 334 -4.44 19.56 11.04
N HIS A 335 -3.32 18.90 11.36
CA HIS A 335 -1.98 19.46 11.25
C HIS A 335 -1.19 18.60 10.27
N PHE A 336 -0.70 19.21 9.21
CA PHE A 336 0.04 18.55 8.14
C PHE A 336 1.38 19.25 7.94
N ILE A 337 2.47 18.48 8.04
CA ILE A 337 3.84 18.91 7.79
C ILE A 337 4.36 18.11 6.60
N GLN A 338 4.98 18.79 5.65
CA GLN A 338 5.58 18.17 4.48
C GLN A 338 6.87 18.86 4.09
N ASP A 339 7.91 18.08 3.83
CA ASP A 339 9.15 18.50 3.18
C ASP A 339 9.26 17.75 1.85
N TYR A 340 9.29 18.50 0.75
CA TYR A 340 9.41 17.94 -0.59
C TYR A 340 9.99 18.97 -1.55
N GLN A 341 10.94 18.57 -2.38
CA GLN A 341 11.62 19.42 -3.37
C GLN A 341 12.19 20.71 -2.75
N ASN A 342 12.83 20.61 -1.57
CA ASN A 342 13.37 21.73 -0.80
C ASN A 342 12.29 22.76 -0.34
N VAL A 343 11.03 22.39 -0.37
CA VAL A 343 9.91 23.20 0.13
C VAL A 343 9.39 22.60 1.42
N HIS A 344 9.48 23.39 2.50
CA HIS A 344 8.83 23.07 3.77
C HIS A 344 7.44 23.66 3.80
N SER A 345 6.45 22.84 4.16
CA SER A 345 5.05 23.26 4.35
C SER A 345 4.56 22.78 5.71
N ASP A 346 4.07 23.71 6.51
CA ASP A 346 3.39 23.44 7.78
C ASP A 346 2.01 24.06 7.73
N THR A 347 0.95 23.25 7.78
CA THR A 347 -0.42 23.69 7.57
C THR A 347 -1.33 23.18 8.68
N ILE A 348 -2.08 24.08 9.30
CA ILE A 348 -3.13 23.74 10.25
C ILE A 348 -4.48 24.13 9.64
N ARG A 349 -5.40 23.17 9.61
CA ARG A 349 -6.76 23.36 9.12
C ARG A 349 -7.76 22.97 10.19
N ASN A 350 -8.73 23.85 10.44
CA ASN A 350 -9.87 23.59 11.30
C ASN A 350 -11.13 23.54 10.46
N VAL A 351 -11.99 22.57 10.73
CA VAL A 351 -13.31 22.40 10.10
C VAL A 351 -14.30 22.15 11.22
N THR A 352 -15.45 22.80 11.15
CA THR A 352 -16.55 22.64 12.14
C THR A 352 -17.81 22.25 11.43
#